data_bde5f03f9e8f48893d9f846509f652d6
#
_entry.id   bde5f03f9e8f48893d9f846509f652d6
#
_cell.length_a   1.000
_cell.length_b   1.000
_cell.length_c   1.000
_cell.angle_alpha   90.00
_cell.angle_beta   90.00
_cell.angle_gamma   90.00
#
_symmetry.space_group_name_H-M   'P 1'
#
loop_
_entity.id
_entity.type
_entity.pdbx_description
1 polymer ?
#
loop_
_entity_poly.entity_id
_entity_poly.type
_entity_poly.pdbx_seq_one_letter_code
_entity_poly.pdbx_strand_id
1 'polypeptide(L)'
;MKDDTIWLNQKGMAELFDVQPPAISKHLKNIFAEGELQEEVVVSKMEIATPHGAIAGKTQKSEVMFYNLDAIISVGYRVNSRRATAFRIWATGILREYMIKGFAMDDERLKQGQTLFGKDYFRELLERVRSIRASERRIWQQVTDIYAECSIDYDPKAPTTKEFYAMVQNKFHYAITGKTAAEIVYDSADHTRENMGLTTWK
;
A
#
# COMPACT_ATOMS: atom_id res chain seq x y z
N MET A 1 -18.87 0.40 10.88
CA MET A 1 -17.45 0.57 11.25
C MET A 1 -17.17 2.06 11.16
N LYS A 2 -16.57 2.65 12.17
CA LYS A 2 -16.24 4.07 12.16
C LYS A 2 -14.89 4.19 11.46
N ASP A 3 -14.83 5.00 10.40
CA ASP A 3 -13.60 5.43 9.70
C ASP A 3 -12.74 4.36 9.01
N ASP A 4 -13.33 3.31 8.42
CA ASP A 4 -12.61 2.27 7.65
C ASP A 4 -11.38 1.69 8.35
N THR A 5 -11.40 1.57 9.68
CA THR A 5 -10.31 1.07 10.50
C THR A 5 -10.76 -0.07 11.41
N ILE A 6 -9.80 -0.81 11.93
CA ILE A 6 -10.03 -1.90 12.89
C ILE A 6 -10.11 -1.31 14.29
N TRP A 7 -11.12 -1.74 15.04
CA TRP A 7 -11.32 -1.36 16.44
C TRP A 7 -11.31 -2.60 17.31
N LEU A 8 -10.49 -2.61 18.35
CA LEU A 8 -10.46 -3.67 19.37
C LEU A 8 -10.58 -3.07 20.76
N ASN A 9 -11.25 -3.81 21.65
CA ASN A 9 -11.19 -3.53 23.07
C ASN A 9 -9.92 -4.14 23.70
N GLN A 10 -9.64 -3.83 24.98
CA GLN A 10 -8.44 -4.35 25.65
C GLN A 10 -8.40 -5.87 25.71
N LYS A 11 -9.57 -6.53 25.83
CA LYS A 11 -9.66 -8.00 25.81
C LYS A 11 -9.28 -8.56 24.43
N GLY A 12 -9.79 -7.98 23.36
CA GLY A 12 -9.44 -8.38 21.99
C GLY A 12 -7.95 -8.17 21.69
N MET A 13 -7.33 -7.06 22.16
CA MET A 13 -5.89 -6.87 22.04
C MET A 13 -5.10 -7.90 22.86
N ALA A 14 -5.57 -8.26 24.06
CA ALA A 14 -4.93 -9.26 24.91
C ALA A 14 -4.95 -10.65 24.21
N GLU A 15 -6.06 -11.02 23.59
CA GLU A 15 -6.19 -12.23 22.79
C GLU A 15 -5.31 -12.19 21.54
N LEU A 16 -5.26 -11.04 20.84
CA LEU A 16 -4.44 -10.83 19.64
C LEU A 16 -2.96 -11.06 19.93
N PHE A 17 -2.45 -10.46 21.00
CA PHE A 17 -1.03 -10.49 21.35
C PHE A 17 -0.66 -11.61 22.33
N ASP A 18 -1.62 -12.44 22.74
CA ASP A 18 -1.43 -13.56 23.68
C ASP A 18 -0.82 -13.10 25.03
N VAL A 19 -1.48 -12.14 25.66
CA VAL A 19 -1.13 -11.58 26.95
C VAL A 19 -2.38 -11.35 27.80
N GLN A 20 -2.17 -11.04 29.09
CA GLN A 20 -3.30 -10.71 29.98
C GLN A 20 -3.76 -9.24 29.81
N PRO A 21 -5.06 -8.94 29.95
CA PRO A 21 -5.59 -7.58 29.81
C PRO A 21 -4.90 -6.50 30.68
N PRO A 22 -4.44 -6.78 31.90
CA PRO A 22 -3.68 -5.79 32.68
C PRO A 22 -2.38 -5.30 31.99
N ALA A 23 -1.72 -6.16 31.21
CA ALA A 23 -0.54 -5.77 30.44
C ALA A 23 -0.89 -4.76 29.35
N ILE A 24 -1.99 -5.00 28.63
CA ILE A 24 -2.50 -4.05 27.62
C ILE A 24 -2.84 -2.71 28.26
N SER A 25 -3.58 -2.72 29.40
CA SER A 25 -3.94 -1.50 30.12
C SER A 25 -2.71 -0.69 30.54
N LYS A 26 -1.64 -1.36 31.02
CA LYS A 26 -0.38 -0.73 31.37
C LYS A 26 0.29 -0.06 30.17
N HIS A 27 0.36 -0.75 29.02
CA HIS A 27 0.97 -0.20 27.82
C HIS A 27 0.18 1.00 27.29
N LEU A 28 -1.14 0.93 27.24
CA LEU A 28 -2.00 2.05 26.82
C LEU A 28 -1.78 3.28 27.70
N LYS A 29 -1.77 3.10 29.04
CA LYS A 29 -1.49 4.22 29.96
C LYS A 29 -0.14 4.87 29.67
N ASN A 30 0.90 4.08 29.41
CA ASN A 30 2.22 4.63 29.09
C ASN A 30 2.24 5.37 27.75
N ILE A 31 1.58 4.83 26.71
CA ILE A 31 1.44 5.45 25.37
C ILE A 31 0.81 6.84 25.50
N PHE A 32 -0.28 6.96 26.27
CA PHE A 32 -0.95 8.24 26.48
C PHE A 32 -0.13 9.19 27.38
N ALA A 33 0.49 8.69 28.43
CA ALA A 33 1.30 9.49 29.34
C ALA A 33 2.56 10.04 28.65
N GLU A 34 3.15 9.30 27.73
CA GLU A 34 4.32 9.72 26.93
C GLU A 34 3.94 10.63 25.74
N GLY A 35 2.64 10.81 25.47
CA GLY A 35 2.15 11.65 24.37
C GLY A 35 2.37 11.04 22.98
N GLU A 36 2.64 9.72 22.88
CA GLU A 36 2.77 9.02 21.60
C GLU A 36 1.46 9.06 20.81
N LEU A 37 0.32 8.89 21.52
CA LEU A 37 -1.02 8.99 20.94
C LEU A 37 -1.91 9.85 21.87
N GLN A 38 -2.86 10.57 21.24
CA GLN A 38 -3.90 11.32 21.95
C GLN A 38 -5.10 10.41 22.19
N GLU A 39 -5.49 10.21 23.46
CA GLU A 39 -6.56 9.29 23.84
C GLU A 39 -7.90 9.64 23.14
N GLU A 40 -8.23 10.92 23.00
CA GLU A 40 -9.46 11.41 22.39
C GLU A 40 -9.59 11.02 20.91
N VAL A 41 -8.45 10.82 20.24
CA VAL A 41 -8.41 10.47 18.80
C VAL A 41 -8.53 8.97 18.58
N VAL A 42 -7.89 8.18 19.46
CA VAL A 42 -7.71 6.73 19.24
C VAL A 42 -8.68 5.87 20.06
N VAL A 43 -9.46 6.46 20.97
CA VAL A 43 -10.42 5.74 21.81
C VAL A 43 -11.86 6.12 21.47
N SER A 44 -12.73 5.13 21.34
CA SER A 44 -14.17 5.32 21.16
C SER A 44 -14.95 4.46 22.15
N LYS A 45 -15.97 5.03 22.77
CA LYS A 45 -16.90 4.29 23.62
C LYS A 45 -17.98 3.70 22.73
N MET A 46 -18.21 2.40 22.83
CA MET A 46 -19.27 1.69 22.11
C MET A 46 -20.12 0.89 23.09
N GLU A 47 -21.44 0.91 22.88
CA GLU A 47 -22.36 0.05 23.62
C GLU A 47 -22.29 -1.38 23.07
N ILE A 48 -22.04 -2.34 23.93
CA ILE A 48 -22.15 -3.77 23.61
C ILE A 48 -23.35 -4.37 24.36
N ALA A 49 -24.20 -5.08 23.62
CA ALA A 49 -25.25 -5.88 24.21
C ALA A 49 -24.70 -7.28 24.53
N THR A 50 -24.59 -7.61 25.80
CA THR A 50 -24.21 -8.95 26.26
C THR A 50 -25.43 -9.67 26.88
N PRO A 51 -25.54 -11.02 26.78
CA PRO A 51 -26.59 -11.76 27.48
C PRO A 51 -26.50 -11.50 28.99
N HIS A 52 -27.65 -11.25 29.61
CA HIS A 52 -27.73 -11.04 31.05
C HIS A 52 -27.47 -12.36 31.78
N GLY A 53 -26.42 -12.44 32.61
CA GLY A 53 -25.98 -13.70 33.24
C GLY A 53 -27.01 -14.37 34.19
N ALA A 54 -28.00 -13.63 34.70
CA ALA A 54 -28.99 -14.14 35.65
C ALA A 54 -30.39 -14.30 35.07
N ILE A 55 -30.71 -13.73 33.90
CA ILE A 55 -32.06 -13.77 33.33
C ILE A 55 -31.96 -14.21 31.85
N ALA A 56 -32.46 -15.42 31.58
CA ALA A 56 -32.50 -15.95 30.21
C ALA A 56 -33.33 -15.04 29.29
N GLY A 57 -32.79 -14.69 28.11
CA GLY A 57 -33.47 -13.87 27.11
C GLY A 57 -33.36 -12.35 27.30
N LYS A 58 -32.77 -11.86 28.39
CA LYS A 58 -32.44 -10.42 28.52
C LYS A 58 -31.00 -10.10 28.12
N THR A 59 -30.83 -8.98 27.47
CA THR A 59 -29.51 -8.40 27.12
C THR A 59 -29.20 -7.24 28.05
N GLN A 60 -27.97 -7.18 28.52
CA GLN A 60 -27.43 -6.06 29.28
C GLN A 60 -26.56 -5.23 28.34
N LYS A 61 -26.80 -3.92 28.29
CA LYS A 61 -25.95 -2.99 27.59
C LYS A 61 -24.81 -2.53 28.49
N SER A 62 -23.56 -2.63 28.03
CA SER A 62 -22.40 -2.10 28.73
C SER A 62 -21.60 -1.22 27.78
N GLU A 63 -21.16 -0.07 28.27
CA GLU A 63 -20.19 0.75 27.56
C GLU A 63 -18.79 0.13 27.65
N VAL A 64 -18.16 -0.09 26.52
CA VAL A 64 -16.80 -0.63 26.42
C VAL A 64 -15.96 0.30 25.57
N MET A 65 -14.73 0.55 26.05
CA MET A 65 -13.74 1.32 25.29
C MET A 65 -13.16 0.46 24.17
N PHE A 66 -13.16 1.00 22.97
CA PHE A 66 -12.51 0.46 21.78
C PHE A 66 -11.39 1.37 21.36
N TYR A 67 -10.35 0.78 20.86
CA TYR A 67 -9.09 1.41 20.44
C TYR A 67 -8.92 1.15 18.94
N ASN A 68 -8.53 2.19 18.20
CA ASN A 68 -8.31 2.10 16.75
C ASN A 68 -7.02 1.35 16.39
N LEU A 69 -6.74 1.23 15.08
CA LEU A 69 -5.57 0.53 14.58
C LEU A 69 -4.25 1.13 15.07
N ASP A 70 -4.16 2.46 15.22
CA ASP A 70 -2.94 3.12 15.67
C ASP A 70 -2.57 2.68 17.10
N ALA A 71 -3.57 2.65 18.00
CA ALA A 71 -3.36 2.16 19.36
C ALA A 71 -2.98 0.67 19.39
N ILE A 72 -3.58 -0.17 18.52
CA ILE A 72 -3.25 -1.59 18.40
C ILE A 72 -1.80 -1.77 17.95
N ILE A 73 -1.35 -1.00 16.97
CA ILE A 73 0.03 -1.03 16.46
C ILE A 73 1.01 -0.62 17.57
N SER A 74 0.78 0.51 18.24
CA SER A 74 1.64 1.02 19.32
C SER A 74 1.78 0.02 20.45
N VAL A 75 0.67 -0.61 20.87
CA VAL A 75 0.68 -1.69 21.87
C VAL A 75 1.49 -2.89 21.36
N GLY A 76 1.33 -3.30 20.09
CA GLY A 76 2.05 -4.42 19.50
C GLY A 76 3.58 -4.26 19.48
N TYR A 77 4.06 -3.01 19.37
CA TYR A 77 5.49 -2.72 19.49
C TYR A 77 6.02 -2.81 20.93
N ARG A 78 5.18 -2.59 21.93
CA ARG A 78 5.58 -2.54 23.36
C ARG A 78 5.38 -3.86 24.09
N VAL A 79 4.44 -4.70 23.65
CA VAL A 79 4.14 -5.99 24.27
C VAL A 79 5.27 -6.99 24.03
N ASN A 80 5.65 -7.72 25.10
CA ASN A 80 6.62 -8.81 24.99
C ASN A 80 5.92 -10.17 24.97
N SER A 81 5.61 -10.65 23.76
CA SER A 81 5.06 -11.99 23.52
C SER A 81 5.54 -12.53 22.19
N ARG A 82 5.36 -13.85 21.98
CA ARG A 82 5.69 -14.49 20.69
C ARG A 82 4.87 -13.93 19.54
N ARG A 83 3.56 -13.68 19.76
CA ARG A 83 2.67 -13.07 18.75
C ARG A 83 3.04 -11.63 18.44
N ALA A 84 3.36 -10.82 19.44
CA ALA A 84 3.85 -9.46 19.25
C ALA A 84 5.19 -9.43 18.51
N THR A 85 6.07 -10.41 18.74
CA THR A 85 7.33 -10.55 17.99
C THR A 85 7.06 -10.89 16.53
N ALA A 86 6.16 -11.83 16.22
CA ALA A 86 5.76 -12.13 14.86
C ALA A 86 5.14 -10.92 14.14
N PHE A 87 4.30 -10.16 14.84
CA PHE A 87 3.75 -8.90 14.32
C PHE A 87 4.85 -7.89 13.98
N ARG A 88 5.83 -7.68 14.85
CA ARG A 88 6.95 -6.76 14.58
C ARG A 88 7.81 -7.19 13.40
N ILE A 89 8.07 -8.49 13.25
CA ILE A 89 8.82 -9.03 12.09
C ILE A 89 8.06 -8.74 10.79
N TRP A 90 6.76 -9.02 10.75
CA TRP A 90 5.90 -8.74 9.61
C TRP A 90 5.85 -7.24 9.28
N ALA A 91 5.58 -6.40 10.27
CA ALA A 91 5.50 -4.94 10.10
C ALA A 91 6.83 -4.34 9.61
N THR A 92 7.96 -4.81 10.18
CA THR A 92 9.31 -4.40 9.74
C THR A 92 9.60 -4.82 8.30
N GLY A 93 9.09 -5.99 7.87
CA GLY A 93 9.18 -6.45 6.48
C GLY A 93 8.52 -5.48 5.50
N ILE A 94 7.26 -5.10 5.78
CA ILE A 94 6.49 -4.14 4.98
C ILE A 94 7.17 -2.77 4.97
N LEU A 95 7.60 -2.29 6.14
CA LEU A 95 8.25 -0.99 6.26
C LEU A 95 9.56 -0.94 5.47
N ARG A 96 10.37 -2.00 5.54
CA ARG A 96 11.61 -2.14 4.77
C ARG A 96 11.33 -2.14 3.27
N GLU A 97 10.32 -2.88 2.81
CA GLU A 97 9.93 -2.90 1.41
C GLU A 97 9.53 -1.50 0.93
N TYR A 98 8.70 -0.81 1.69
CA TYR A 98 8.29 0.56 1.39
C TYR A 98 9.48 1.54 1.36
N MET A 99 10.40 1.46 2.33
CA MET A 99 11.58 2.34 2.38
C MET A 99 12.55 2.13 1.22
N ILE A 100 12.69 0.88 0.75
CA ILE A 100 13.62 0.54 -0.34
C ILE A 100 12.98 0.82 -1.70
N LYS A 101 11.73 0.40 -1.91
CA LYS A 101 11.05 0.44 -3.21
C LYS A 101 10.16 1.67 -3.41
N GLY A 102 9.74 2.35 -2.32
CA GLY A 102 8.75 3.43 -2.35
C GLY A 102 7.29 2.94 -2.39
N PHE A 103 7.07 1.63 -2.34
CA PHE A 103 5.74 1.00 -2.26
C PHE A 103 5.82 -0.35 -1.55
N ALA A 104 4.70 -0.79 -0.98
CA ALA A 104 4.46 -2.14 -0.49
C ALA A 104 3.05 -2.56 -0.92
N MET A 105 2.90 -3.75 -1.50
CA MET A 105 1.62 -4.24 -2.01
C MET A 105 1.37 -5.68 -1.57
N ASP A 106 0.11 -5.97 -1.29
CA ASP A 106 -0.38 -7.34 -1.10
C ASP A 106 -0.98 -7.83 -2.43
N ASP A 107 -0.12 -8.42 -3.27
CA ASP A 107 -0.48 -8.87 -4.61
C ASP A 107 -1.59 -9.92 -4.60
N GLU A 108 -1.56 -10.83 -3.63
CA GLU A 108 -2.55 -11.89 -3.48
C GLU A 108 -3.93 -11.30 -3.21
N ARG A 109 -4.00 -10.37 -2.29
CA ARG A 109 -5.23 -9.68 -1.90
C ARG A 109 -5.79 -8.82 -3.02
N LEU A 110 -4.92 -8.13 -3.77
CA LEU A 110 -5.31 -7.33 -4.93
C LEU A 110 -5.86 -8.20 -6.08
N LYS A 111 -5.26 -9.37 -6.34
CA LYS A 111 -5.73 -10.32 -7.36
C LYS A 111 -7.08 -10.96 -7.00
N GLN A 112 -7.29 -11.24 -5.73
CA GLN A 112 -8.51 -11.91 -5.26
C GLN A 112 -9.72 -10.96 -5.16
N GLY A 113 -9.52 -9.64 -5.29
CA GLY A 113 -10.59 -8.64 -5.12
C GLY A 113 -11.21 -8.64 -3.72
N GLN A 114 -10.56 -9.25 -2.73
CA GLN A 114 -11.05 -9.28 -1.36
C GLN A 114 -10.95 -7.91 -0.72
N THR A 115 -12.11 -7.39 -0.30
CA THR A 115 -12.21 -6.10 0.36
C THR A 115 -12.46 -6.34 1.85
N LEU A 116 -11.56 -5.85 2.73
CA LEU A 116 -11.78 -5.90 4.19
C LEU A 116 -12.94 -5.02 4.64
N PHE A 117 -13.23 -3.95 3.89
CA PHE A 117 -14.20 -2.93 4.25
C PHE A 117 -15.21 -2.62 3.14
N GLY A 118 -15.37 -3.51 2.14
CA GLY A 118 -16.28 -3.30 1.03
C GLY A 118 -15.84 -2.26 0.00
N LYS A 119 -14.61 -1.74 0.09
CA LYS A 119 -14.05 -0.79 -0.87
C LYS A 119 -13.15 -1.49 -1.88
N ASP A 120 -13.29 -1.12 -3.15
CA ASP A 120 -12.46 -1.61 -4.25
C ASP A 120 -11.12 -0.86 -4.30
N TYR A 121 -10.14 -1.34 -3.53
CA TYR A 121 -8.79 -0.79 -3.52
C TYR A 121 -8.02 -1.02 -4.83
N PHE A 122 -8.44 -1.97 -5.66
CA PHE A 122 -7.87 -2.16 -6.99
C PHE A 122 -8.10 -0.94 -7.89
N ARG A 123 -9.26 -0.31 -7.77
CA ARG A 123 -9.58 0.92 -8.48
C ARG A 123 -8.66 2.08 -8.05
N GLU A 124 -8.41 2.23 -6.76
CA GLU A 124 -7.46 3.22 -6.24
C GLU A 124 -6.04 2.99 -6.78
N LEU A 125 -5.59 1.72 -6.80
CA LEU A 125 -4.31 1.36 -7.40
C LEU A 125 -4.22 1.74 -8.87
N LEU A 126 -5.28 1.47 -9.66
CA LEU A 126 -5.33 1.86 -11.07
C LEU A 126 -5.22 3.38 -11.27
N GLU A 127 -5.84 4.17 -10.41
CA GLU A 127 -5.75 5.64 -10.46
C GLU A 127 -4.33 6.12 -10.17
N ARG A 128 -3.64 5.52 -9.17
CA ARG A 128 -2.23 5.79 -8.88
C ARG A 128 -1.31 5.44 -10.04
N VAL A 129 -1.50 4.27 -10.65
CA VAL A 129 -0.73 3.85 -11.84
C VAL A 129 -0.95 4.81 -13.01
N ARG A 130 -2.20 5.26 -13.25
CA ARG A 130 -2.51 6.25 -14.28
C ARG A 130 -1.82 7.59 -14.01
N SER A 131 -1.78 8.03 -12.75
CA SER A 131 -1.10 9.25 -12.34
C SER A 131 0.41 9.18 -12.58
N ILE A 132 1.05 8.05 -12.28
CA ILE A 132 2.47 7.81 -12.53
C ILE A 132 2.75 7.85 -14.05
N ARG A 133 1.92 7.19 -14.88
CA ARG A 133 2.03 7.24 -16.34
C ARG A 133 1.81 8.65 -16.92
N ALA A 134 0.92 9.42 -16.32
CA ALA A 134 0.73 10.83 -16.72
C ALA A 134 2.00 11.67 -16.45
N SER A 135 2.78 11.34 -15.42
CA SER A 135 4.07 11.96 -15.14
C SER A 135 5.13 11.62 -16.19
N GLU A 136 5.20 10.35 -16.65
CA GLU A 136 6.07 9.94 -17.78
C GLU A 136 5.74 10.72 -19.04
N ARG A 137 4.45 10.87 -19.36
CA ARG A 137 4.01 11.65 -20.53
C ARG A 137 4.44 13.12 -20.43
N ARG A 138 4.46 13.71 -19.24
CA ARG A 138 4.97 15.08 -19.02
C ARG A 138 6.48 15.18 -19.31
N ILE A 139 7.27 14.19 -18.90
CA ILE A 139 8.70 14.15 -19.19
C ILE A 139 8.93 14.09 -20.70
N TRP A 140 8.20 13.23 -21.41
CA TRP A 140 8.24 13.16 -22.87
C TRP A 140 7.86 14.48 -23.53
N GLN A 141 6.83 15.15 -23.04
CA GLN A 141 6.39 16.43 -23.55
C GLN A 141 7.46 17.49 -23.35
N GLN A 142 8.10 17.57 -22.18
CA GLN A 142 9.21 18.47 -21.92
C GLN A 142 10.42 18.20 -22.83
N VAL A 143 10.76 16.93 -23.05
CA VAL A 143 11.85 16.57 -23.99
C VAL A 143 11.51 17.04 -25.42
N THR A 144 10.26 16.89 -25.83
CA THR A 144 9.77 17.37 -27.13
C THR A 144 9.85 18.90 -27.25
N ASP A 145 9.40 19.60 -26.23
CA ASP A 145 9.39 21.06 -26.20
C ASP A 145 10.82 21.63 -26.23
N ILE A 146 11.74 21.09 -25.41
CA ILE A 146 13.16 21.48 -25.40
C ILE A 146 13.80 21.22 -26.76
N TYR A 147 13.55 20.07 -27.37
CA TYR A 147 14.12 19.74 -28.69
C TYR A 147 13.60 20.70 -29.77
N ALA A 148 12.31 21.04 -29.73
CA ALA A 148 11.70 22.00 -30.65
C ALA A 148 12.27 23.41 -30.46
N GLU A 149 12.46 23.86 -29.22
CA GLU A 149 13.04 25.18 -28.92
C GLU A 149 14.54 25.29 -29.32
N CYS A 150 15.28 24.20 -29.21
CA CYS A 150 16.70 24.16 -29.55
C CYS A 150 16.97 23.96 -31.05
N SER A 151 15.95 23.62 -31.86
CA SER A 151 16.07 23.33 -33.27
C SER A 151 15.49 24.46 -34.12
N ILE A 152 16.32 25.15 -34.87
CA ILE A 152 15.90 26.28 -35.74
C ILE A 152 14.95 25.84 -36.84
N ASP A 153 15.07 24.60 -37.29
CA ASP A 153 14.35 23.97 -38.41
C ASP A 153 13.51 22.77 -37.93
N TYR A 154 12.93 22.88 -36.76
CA TYR A 154 12.10 21.78 -36.18
C TYR A 154 10.95 21.38 -37.08
N ASP A 155 10.97 20.15 -37.58
CA ASP A 155 9.86 19.48 -38.24
C ASP A 155 9.54 18.15 -37.53
N PRO A 156 8.34 17.97 -36.94
CA PRO A 156 7.97 16.73 -36.26
C PRO A 156 8.00 15.49 -37.17
N LYS A 157 7.93 15.67 -38.49
CA LYS A 157 7.90 14.60 -39.49
C LYS A 157 9.27 14.30 -40.07
N ALA A 158 10.28 15.14 -39.84
CA ALA A 158 11.61 14.95 -40.36
C ALA A 158 12.24 13.63 -39.86
N PRO A 159 13.02 12.94 -40.71
CA PRO A 159 13.73 11.73 -40.31
C PRO A 159 14.63 11.95 -39.09
N THR A 160 15.33 13.05 -39.03
CA THR A 160 16.23 13.45 -37.92
C THR A 160 15.48 13.57 -36.58
N THR A 161 14.26 14.11 -36.59
CA THR A 161 13.41 14.22 -35.42
C THR A 161 12.94 12.85 -34.94
N LYS A 162 12.56 11.95 -35.87
CA LYS A 162 12.19 10.58 -35.53
C LYS A 162 13.35 9.78 -34.95
N GLU A 163 14.54 9.93 -35.51
CA GLU A 163 15.76 9.28 -35.00
C GLU A 163 16.12 9.80 -33.60
N PHE A 164 15.99 11.11 -33.34
CA PHE A 164 16.20 11.68 -32.03
C PHE A 164 15.26 11.05 -31.00
N TYR A 165 13.95 10.97 -31.27
CA TYR A 165 13.01 10.37 -30.33
C TYR A 165 13.25 8.87 -30.14
N ALA A 166 13.60 8.13 -31.16
CA ALA A 166 13.96 6.72 -31.05
C ALA A 166 15.22 6.53 -30.18
N MET A 167 16.23 7.40 -30.33
CA MET A 167 17.43 7.39 -29.51
C MET A 167 17.12 7.71 -28.05
N VAL A 168 16.33 8.74 -27.78
CA VAL A 168 15.93 9.11 -26.42
C VAL A 168 15.16 7.97 -25.76
N GLN A 169 14.21 7.37 -26.48
CA GLN A 169 13.45 6.23 -25.97
C GLN A 169 14.36 5.05 -25.62
N ASN A 170 15.30 4.71 -26.48
CA ASN A 170 16.27 3.65 -26.21
C ASN A 170 17.16 3.96 -25.00
N LYS A 171 17.56 5.22 -24.80
CA LYS A 171 18.32 5.63 -23.60
C LYS A 171 17.50 5.47 -22.32
N PHE A 172 16.19 5.77 -22.33
CA PHE A 172 15.32 5.52 -21.20
C PHE A 172 15.17 4.02 -20.91
N HIS A 173 14.95 3.20 -21.94
CA HIS A 173 14.90 1.74 -21.77
C HIS A 173 16.21 1.22 -21.19
N TYR A 174 17.34 1.65 -21.73
CA TYR A 174 18.65 1.23 -21.24
C TYR A 174 18.92 1.66 -19.80
N ALA A 175 18.55 2.89 -19.42
CA ALA A 175 18.71 3.38 -18.05
C ALA A 175 17.91 2.59 -17.02
N ILE A 176 16.72 2.08 -17.40
CA ILE A 176 15.82 1.36 -16.49
C ILE A 176 16.15 -0.13 -16.46
N THR A 177 16.41 -0.73 -17.63
CA THR A 177 16.49 -2.19 -17.79
C THR A 177 17.90 -2.73 -18.04
N GLY A 178 18.87 -1.85 -18.32
CA GLY A 178 20.20 -2.22 -18.80
C GLY A 178 20.23 -2.77 -20.24
N LYS A 179 19.08 -2.68 -20.96
CA LYS A 179 18.91 -3.22 -22.33
C LYS A 179 18.26 -2.18 -23.24
N THR A 180 18.60 -2.21 -24.51
CA THR A 180 17.92 -1.44 -25.55
C THR A 180 16.55 -2.04 -25.87
N ALA A 181 15.66 -1.28 -26.53
CA ALA A 181 14.35 -1.77 -26.94
C ALA A 181 14.47 -3.03 -27.84
N ALA A 182 15.45 -3.08 -28.73
CA ALA A 182 15.67 -4.25 -29.59
C ALA A 182 16.10 -5.49 -28.78
N GLU A 183 16.97 -5.34 -27.79
CA GLU A 183 17.38 -6.43 -26.90
C GLU A 183 16.23 -6.93 -26.03
N ILE A 184 15.37 -6.03 -25.53
CA ILE A 184 14.16 -6.41 -24.77
C ILE A 184 13.21 -7.24 -25.64
N VAL A 185 12.98 -6.81 -26.88
CA VAL A 185 12.13 -7.55 -27.81
C VAL A 185 12.75 -8.92 -28.13
N TYR A 186 14.04 -8.97 -28.43
CA TYR A 186 14.76 -10.20 -28.74
C TYR A 186 14.67 -11.23 -27.61
N ASP A 187 14.90 -10.77 -26.37
CA ASP A 187 14.86 -11.64 -25.19
C ASP A 187 13.43 -12.10 -24.82
N SER A 188 12.42 -11.30 -25.19
CA SER A 188 11.00 -11.58 -24.89
C SER A 188 10.32 -12.38 -26.00
N ALA A 189 10.90 -12.44 -27.20
CA ALA A 189 10.31 -13.12 -28.34
C ALA A 189 10.42 -14.65 -28.17
N ASP A 190 9.30 -15.35 -28.32
CA ASP A 190 9.20 -16.80 -28.25
C ASP A 190 8.54 -17.33 -29.52
N HIS A 191 9.33 -17.97 -30.38
CA HIS A 191 8.89 -18.49 -31.67
C HIS A 191 7.80 -19.59 -31.55
N THR A 192 7.60 -20.16 -30.38
CA THR A 192 6.57 -21.19 -30.14
C THR A 192 5.20 -20.59 -29.81
N ARG A 193 5.12 -19.28 -29.57
CA ARG A 193 3.87 -18.59 -29.24
C ARG A 193 3.29 -17.83 -30.42
N GLU A 194 1.96 -17.70 -30.43
CA GLU A 194 1.27 -16.84 -31.39
C GLU A 194 1.77 -15.38 -31.26
N ASN A 195 2.03 -14.72 -32.40
CA ASN A 195 2.67 -13.39 -32.47
C ASN A 195 4.02 -13.30 -31.72
N MET A 196 4.76 -14.42 -31.63
CA MET A 196 6.01 -14.53 -30.90
C MET A 196 5.89 -14.16 -29.41
N GLY A 197 4.69 -14.23 -28.81
CA GLY A 197 4.42 -13.84 -27.43
C GLY A 197 4.45 -12.34 -27.19
N LEU A 198 4.57 -11.50 -28.21
CA LEU A 198 4.62 -10.05 -28.11
C LEU A 198 3.21 -9.46 -28.08
N THR A 199 3.00 -8.44 -27.24
CA THR A 199 1.69 -7.79 -27.04
C THR A 199 1.33 -6.78 -28.15
N THR A 200 2.33 -6.31 -28.89
CA THR A 200 2.15 -5.41 -30.04
C THR A 200 2.98 -5.90 -31.20
N TRP A 201 2.29 -6.38 -32.24
CA TRP A 201 2.87 -6.75 -33.50
C TRP A 201 2.24 -5.88 -34.60
N LYS A 202 3.05 -5.20 -35.39
CA LYS A 202 2.66 -4.59 -36.65
C LYS A 202 3.50 -5.17 -37.78
#